data_b8588181fd7f993509d4fa5d37f82f77
#
_entry.id   b8588181fd7f993509d4fa5d37f82f77
#
_cell.length_a   1.000
_cell.length_b   1.000
_cell.length_c   1.000
_cell.angle_alpha   90.00
_cell.angle_beta   90.00
_cell.angle_gamma   90.00
#
_symmetry.space_group_name_H-M   'P 1'
#
loop_
_entity.id
_entity.type
_entity.pdbx_description
1 polymer ?
#
loop_
_entity_poly.entity_id
_entity_poly.type
_entity_poly.pdbx_seq_one_letter_code
_entity_poly.pdbx_strand_id
1 'polypeptide(L)'
;MQTVPLDFLGDLRRTHTCGQLRAKDAGSRALLMGWVHRRRDLGGVIFIHLRDREGVTQIVFHADVDPQVHAKAELLRSEYVVAVEGKVEKRTPDTVNTNVVTGEVEVVADKIWILNESRTPPFPMEDHVDVSEDARLKFRYVDLRRPRMQRNIILRSQISLAVREVLSAQGFLEIERSEERRVGKECRSRWSPYH
;
A
#
# COMPACT_ATOMS: atom_id res chain seq x y z
N MET A 1 18.73 -11.86 -15.26
CA MET A 1 17.48 -11.11 -15.05
C MET A 1 17.57 -9.87 -15.91
N GLN A 2 16.66 -9.68 -16.85
CA GLN A 2 16.59 -8.42 -17.59
C GLN A 2 16.12 -7.35 -16.60
N THR A 3 16.94 -6.36 -16.36
CA THR A 3 16.58 -5.18 -15.58
C THR A 3 15.61 -4.33 -16.40
N VAL A 4 14.45 -4.03 -15.82
CA VAL A 4 13.49 -3.14 -16.47
C VAL A 4 14.01 -1.70 -16.37
N PRO A 5 13.97 -0.89 -17.46
CA PRO A 5 14.35 0.50 -17.35
C PRO A 5 13.43 1.23 -16.37
N LEU A 6 14.04 1.86 -15.37
CA LEU A 6 13.30 2.66 -14.38
C LEU A 6 13.07 4.07 -14.93
N ASP A 7 11.88 4.58 -14.64
CA ASP A 7 11.48 5.92 -15.02
C ASP A 7 11.68 6.92 -13.89
N PHE A 8 11.88 8.16 -14.25
CA PHE A 8 11.89 9.27 -13.32
C PHE A 8 10.55 10.03 -13.38
N LEU A 9 9.92 10.19 -12.23
CA LEU A 9 8.60 10.81 -12.13
C LEU A 9 8.62 12.35 -12.25
N GLY A 10 9.78 12.98 -11.98
CA GLY A 10 9.88 14.44 -11.93
C GLY A 10 9.02 15.04 -10.81
N ASP A 11 8.35 16.14 -11.11
CA ASP A 11 7.49 16.87 -10.16
C ASP A 11 6.05 16.37 -10.10
N LEU A 12 5.72 15.28 -10.81
CA LEU A 12 4.38 14.72 -10.81
C LEU A 12 3.98 14.23 -9.41
N ARG A 13 2.77 14.59 -9.01
CA ARG A 13 2.20 14.19 -7.72
C ARG A 13 0.89 13.45 -7.94
N ARG A 14 0.66 12.41 -7.14
CA ARG A 14 -0.62 11.70 -7.18
C ARG A 14 -1.79 12.65 -6.93
N THR A 15 -2.87 12.47 -7.68
CA THR A 15 -4.12 13.21 -7.51
C THR A 15 -5.04 12.56 -6.49
N HIS A 16 -5.03 11.21 -6.44
CA HIS A 16 -5.88 10.40 -5.57
C HIS A 16 -5.07 9.25 -4.98
N THR A 17 -5.54 8.71 -3.84
CA THR A 17 -5.08 7.42 -3.34
C THR A 17 -5.85 6.28 -4.02
N CYS A 18 -5.31 5.05 -3.96
CA CYS A 18 -5.94 3.87 -4.57
C CYS A 18 -7.26 3.44 -3.88
N GLY A 19 -7.63 4.07 -2.76
CA GLY A 19 -8.90 3.83 -2.08
C GLY A 19 -9.95 4.92 -2.27
N GLN A 20 -9.63 6.03 -2.94
CA GLN A 20 -10.50 7.23 -2.96
C GLN A 20 -11.48 7.28 -4.12
N LEU A 21 -11.17 6.69 -5.27
CA LEU A 21 -11.99 6.80 -6.48
C LEU A 21 -13.38 6.18 -6.28
N ARG A 22 -14.39 6.86 -6.81
CA ARG A 22 -15.80 6.44 -6.75
C ARG A 22 -16.48 6.68 -8.10
N ALA A 23 -17.70 6.19 -8.26
CA ALA A 23 -18.51 6.37 -9.47
C ALA A 23 -18.70 7.84 -9.88
N LYS A 24 -18.67 8.79 -8.92
CA LYS A 24 -18.75 10.24 -9.20
C LYS A 24 -17.53 10.80 -9.91
N ASP A 25 -16.38 10.15 -9.79
CA ASP A 25 -15.10 10.57 -10.37
C ASP A 25 -14.95 10.08 -11.82
N ALA A 26 -15.93 9.33 -12.34
CA ALA A 26 -15.93 8.85 -13.71
C ALA A 26 -15.89 10.02 -14.71
N GLY A 27 -15.06 9.87 -15.72
CA GLY A 27 -14.76 10.92 -16.72
C GLY A 27 -13.59 11.83 -16.35
N SER A 28 -13.16 11.86 -15.09
CA SER A 28 -11.98 12.62 -14.66
C SER A 28 -10.67 11.89 -14.98
N ARG A 29 -9.56 12.61 -14.89
CA ARG A 29 -8.21 12.03 -14.97
C ARG A 29 -7.68 11.79 -13.56
N ALA A 30 -7.00 10.66 -13.40
CA ALA A 30 -6.36 10.32 -12.14
C ALA A 30 -4.89 9.92 -12.37
N LEU A 31 -3.99 10.43 -11.52
CA LEU A 31 -2.63 9.96 -11.35
C LEU A 31 -2.55 9.20 -10.03
N LEU A 32 -2.35 7.90 -10.11
CA LEU A 32 -2.24 6.99 -8.98
C LEU A 32 -0.81 6.49 -8.83
N MET A 33 -0.39 6.25 -7.59
CA MET A 33 0.93 5.69 -7.29
C MET A 33 0.79 4.58 -6.26
N GLY A 34 1.45 3.46 -6.48
CA GLY A 34 1.34 2.33 -5.58
C GLY A 34 2.17 1.13 -6.00
N TRP A 35 1.83 0.00 -5.43
CA TRP A 35 2.42 -1.30 -5.71
C TRP A 35 1.49 -2.15 -6.57
N VAL A 36 2.05 -2.86 -7.55
CA VAL A 36 1.31 -3.85 -8.34
C VAL A 36 0.97 -5.04 -7.44
N HIS A 37 -0.28 -5.14 -7.01
CA HIS A 37 -0.73 -6.23 -6.15
C HIS A 37 -1.03 -7.51 -6.92
N ARG A 38 -1.81 -7.39 -8.00
CA ARG A 38 -2.14 -8.51 -8.91
C ARG A 38 -2.07 -8.03 -10.34
N ARG A 39 -1.60 -8.90 -11.24
CA ARG A 39 -1.61 -8.70 -12.69
C ARG A 39 -2.36 -9.85 -13.34
N ARG A 40 -3.23 -9.54 -14.28
CA ARG A 40 -3.90 -10.48 -15.16
C ARG A 40 -3.72 -10.01 -16.59
N ASP A 41 -3.36 -10.93 -17.46
CA ASP A 41 -3.17 -10.69 -18.89
C ASP A 41 -4.21 -11.54 -19.64
N LEU A 42 -5.03 -10.90 -20.43
CA LEU A 42 -6.06 -11.52 -21.26
C LEU A 42 -5.78 -11.28 -22.75
N GLY A 43 -4.51 -11.25 -23.12
CA GLY A 43 -4.08 -10.95 -24.48
C GLY A 43 -4.03 -9.44 -24.75
N GLY A 44 -4.94 -8.89 -25.53
CA GLY A 44 -4.95 -7.45 -25.86
C GLY A 44 -5.24 -6.50 -24.70
N VAL A 45 -5.55 -7.01 -23.49
CA VAL A 45 -5.88 -6.20 -22.31
C VAL A 45 -5.17 -6.72 -21.08
N ILE A 46 -4.43 -5.84 -20.39
CA ILE A 46 -3.78 -6.15 -19.12
C ILE A 46 -4.51 -5.42 -18.01
N PHE A 47 -4.86 -6.18 -16.96
CA PHE A 47 -5.45 -5.65 -15.72
C PHE A 47 -4.44 -5.71 -14.62
N ILE A 48 -4.27 -4.63 -13.87
CA ILE A 48 -3.53 -4.62 -12.62
C ILE A 48 -4.40 -4.10 -11.49
N HIS A 49 -4.25 -4.70 -10.32
CA HIS A 49 -4.69 -4.11 -9.07
C HIS A 49 -3.55 -3.29 -8.51
N LEU A 50 -3.66 -1.97 -8.57
CA LEU A 50 -2.72 -1.05 -7.95
C LEU A 50 -3.14 -0.83 -6.50
N ARG A 51 -2.24 -1.05 -5.56
CA ARG A 51 -2.47 -0.95 -4.12
C ARG A 51 -1.60 0.14 -3.51
N ASP A 52 -2.17 0.91 -2.62
CA ASP A 52 -1.44 1.75 -1.67
C ASP A 52 -1.87 1.44 -0.22
N ARG A 53 -1.60 2.35 0.71
CA ARG A 53 -2.03 2.22 2.10
C ARG A 53 -3.55 2.31 2.27
N GLU A 54 -4.21 3.08 1.43
CA GLU A 54 -5.64 3.44 1.58
C GLU A 54 -6.57 2.47 0.85
N GLY A 55 -6.04 1.67 -0.10
CA GLY A 55 -6.87 0.70 -0.81
C GLY A 55 -6.27 0.17 -2.09
N VAL A 56 -7.16 -0.32 -2.95
CA VAL A 56 -6.83 -0.94 -4.24
C VAL A 56 -7.70 -0.34 -5.32
N THR A 57 -7.13 -0.03 -6.48
CA THR A 57 -7.86 0.38 -7.69
C THR A 57 -7.45 -0.50 -8.86
N GLN A 58 -8.41 -0.89 -9.69
CA GLN A 58 -8.14 -1.60 -10.93
C GLN A 58 -7.66 -0.60 -12.00
N ILE A 59 -6.57 -0.94 -12.65
CA ILE A 59 -6.02 -0.23 -13.81
C ILE A 59 -6.11 -1.16 -15.02
N VAL A 60 -6.47 -0.60 -16.16
CA VAL A 60 -6.63 -1.34 -17.41
C VAL A 60 -5.72 -0.75 -18.48
N PHE A 61 -5.02 -1.61 -19.19
CA PHE A 61 -4.15 -1.26 -20.31
C PHE A 61 -4.65 -1.97 -21.55
N HIS A 62 -5.03 -1.21 -22.56
CA HIS A 62 -5.53 -1.70 -23.83
C HIS A 62 -4.46 -1.60 -24.91
N ALA A 63 -4.17 -2.71 -25.60
CA ALA A 63 -3.18 -2.74 -26.67
C ALA A 63 -3.60 -1.95 -27.92
N ASP A 64 -4.90 -1.86 -28.18
CA ASP A 64 -5.50 -1.12 -29.30
C ASP A 64 -5.55 0.40 -29.05
N VAL A 65 -5.52 0.85 -27.80
CA VAL A 65 -5.53 2.26 -27.42
C VAL A 65 -4.11 2.83 -27.40
N ASP A 66 -3.20 2.17 -26.69
CA ASP A 66 -1.78 2.55 -26.63
C ASP A 66 -0.88 1.31 -26.54
N PRO A 67 -0.35 0.86 -27.69
CA PRO A 67 0.55 -0.31 -27.73
C PRO A 67 1.83 -0.13 -26.91
N GLN A 68 2.35 1.09 -26.75
CA GLN A 68 3.60 1.34 -26.01
C GLN A 68 3.36 1.21 -24.51
N VAL A 69 2.27 1.78 -24.01
CA VAL A 69 1.88 1.66 -22.60
C VAL A 69 1.52 0.21 -22.26
N HIS A 70 0.84 -0.50 -23.17
CA HIS A 70 0.54 -1.92 -23.01
C HIS A 70 1.81 -2.77 -22.94
N ALA A 71 2.76 -2.60 -23.87
CA ALA A 71 4.04 -3.32 -23.86
C ALA A 71 4.84 -3.06 -22.58
N LYS A 72 4.77 -1.83 -22.05
CA LYS A 72 5.38 -1.50 -20.77
C LYS A 72 4.67 -2.19 -19.59
N ALA A 73 3.35 -2.31 -19.65
CA ALA A 73 2.56 -3.05 -18.65
C ALA A 73 2.85 -4.56 -18.66
N GLU A 74 3.29 -5.14 -19.77
CA GLU A 74 3.75 -6.55 -19.85
C GLU A 74 4.97 -6.82 -18.96
N LEU A 75 5.82 -5.82 -18.74
CA LEU A 75 7.02 -5.92 -17.89
C LEU A 75 6.69 -5.97 -16.40
N LEU A 76 5.48 -5.55 -16.01
CA LEU A 76 5.10 -5.45 -14.61
C LEU A 76 5.09 -6.81 -13.91
N ARG A 77 5.59 -6.81 -12.68
CA ARG A 77 5.54 -7.95 -11.76
C ARG A 77 4.94 -7.51 -10.42
N SER A 78 4.57 -8.50 -9.62
CA SER A 78 4.03 -8.25 -8.28
C SER A 78 5.00 -7.38 -7.46
N GLU A 79 4.43 -6.44 -6.72
CA GLU A 79 5.11 -5.49 -5.84
C GLU A 79 6.03 -4.46 -6.55
N TYR A 80 6.03 -4.40 -7.87
CA TYR A 80 6.67 -3.26 -8.56
C TYR A 80 6.01 -1.96 -8.13
N VAL A 81 6.81 -0.91 -7.98
CA VAL A 81 6.34 0.43 -7.66
C VAL A 81 6.10 1.18 -8.96
N VAL A 82 4.87 1.62 -9.15
CA VAL A 82 4.47 2.29 -10.39
C VAL A 82 3.65 3.55 -10.12
N ALA A 83 3.73 4.48 -11.05
CA ALA A 83 2.77 5.55 -11.20
C ALA A 83 1.99 5.33 -12.50
N VAL A 84 0.69 5.57 -12.47
CA VAL A 84 -0.20 5.41 -13.63
C VAL A 84 -1.11 6.61 -13.75
N GLU A 85 -1.12 7.23 -14.91
CA GLU A 85 -2.07 8.27 -15.27
C GLU A 85 -3.07 7.72 -16.29
N GLY A 86 -4.34 8.05 -16.08
CA GLY A 86 -5.38 7.62 -16.99
C GLY A 86 -6.74 8.24 -16.69
N LYS A 87 -7.73 7.83 -17.46
CA LYS A 87 -9.12 8.26 -17.31
C LYS A 87 -9.87 7.29 -16.41
N VAL A 88 -10.62 7.84 -15.45
CA VAL A 88 -11.51 7.05 -14.60
C VAL A 88 -12.77 6.72 -15.39
N GLU A 89 -13.10 5.43 -15.46
CA GLU A 89 -14.28 4.94 -16.15
C GLU A 89 -15.15 4.08 -15.21
N LYS A 90 -16.46 4.11 -15.42
CA LYS A 90 -17.38 3.21 -14.72
C LYS A 90 -17.27 1.82 -15.31
N ARG A 91 -17.20 0.83 -14.45
CA ARG A 91 -17.27 -0.57 -14.86
C ARG A 91 -18.70 -0.92 -15.24
N THR A 92 -18.83 -1.86 -16.17
CA THR A 92 -20.14 -2.42 -16.49
C THR A 92 -20.72 -3.17 -15.30
N PRO A 93 -22.04 -3.21 -15.13
CA PRO A 93 -22.68 -3.86 -13.98
C PRO A 93 -22.18 -5.29 -13.71
N ASP A 94 -21.90 -6.04 -14.77
CA ASP A 94 -21.44 -7.43 -14.71
C ASP A 94 -19.96 -7.55 -14.22
N THR A 95 -19.19 -6.47 -14.30
CA THR A 95 -17.77 -6.44 -13.94
C THR A 95 -17.49 -5.73 -12.62
N VAL A 96 -18.52 -5.16 -11.96
CA VAL A 96 -18.38 -4.50 -10.65
C VAL A 96 -17.83 -5.48 -9.62
N ASN A 97 -16.81 -5.07 -8.88
CA ASN A 97 -16.23 -5.88 -7.82
C ASN A 97 -16.61 -5.34 -6.44
N THR A 98 -17.60 -5.94 -5.83
CA THR A 98 -18.12 -5.53 -4.51
C THR A 98 -17.13 -5.74 -3.35
N ASN A 99 -16.08 -6.54 -3.55
CA ASN A 99 -15.05 -6.78 -2.53
C ASN A 99 -14.02 -5.65 -2.42
N VAL A 100 -14.06 -4.69 -3.33
CA VAL A 100 -13.12 -3.57 -3.38
C VAL A 100 -13.92 -2.27 -3.31
N VAL A 101 -13.54 -1.36 -2.44
CA VAL A 101 -14.26 -0.09 -2.22
C VAL A 101 -14.35 0.78 -3.49
N THR A 102 -13.36 0.66 -4.38
CA THR A 102 -13.31 1.34 -5.69
C THR A 102 -13.86 0.47 -6.83
N GLY A 103 -14.51 -0.66 -6.50
CA GLY A 103 -14.86 -1.69 -7.48
C GLY A 103 -15.91 -1.30 -8.53
N GLU A 104 -16.56 -0.14 -8.40
CA GLU A 104 -17.49 0.42 -9.39
C GLU A 104 -16.76 1.14 -10.55
N VAL A 105 -15.47 1.44 -10.35
CA VAL A 105 -14.65 2.18 -11.33
C VAL A 105 -13.36 1.46 -11.64
N GLU A 106 -12.77 1.84 -12.76
CA GLU A 106 -11.42 1.46 -13.14
C GLU A 106 -10.72 2.64 -13.80
N VAL A 107 -9.40 2.58 -13.89
CA VAL A 107 -8.61 3.62 -14.58
C VAL A 107 -8.08 3.02 -15.87
N VAL A 108 -8.52 3.57 -17.00
CA VAL A 108 -7.96 3.25 -18.31
C VAL A 108 -6.68 4.07 -18.47
N ALA A 109 -5.56 3.37 -18.45
CA ALA A 109 -4.23 3.97 -18.40
C ALA A 109 -3.80 4.45 -19.79
N ASP A 110 -3.28 5.66 -19.86
CA ASP A 110 -2.62 6.24 -21.03
C ASP A 110 -1.15 6.57 -20.77
N LYS A 111 -0.70 6.53 -19.52
CA LYS A 111 0.73 6.62 -19.17
C LYS A 111 1.08 5.74 -17.98
N ILE A 112 2.28 5.20 -18.02
CA ILE A 112 2.85 4.41 -16.91
C ILE A 112 4.32 4.74 -16.71
N TRP A 113 4.72 4.83 -15.44
CA TRP A 113 6.10 4.95 -14.98
C TRP A 113 6.41 3.78 -14.06
N ILE A 114 7.48 3.06 -14.36
CA ILE A 114 8.02 2.02 -13.48
C ILE A 114 9.08 2.67 -12.62
N LEU A 115 8.74 2.94 -11.36
CA LEU A 115 9.58 3.69 -10.43
C LEU A 115 10.61 2.81 -9.74
N ASN A 116 10.25 1.56 -9.48
CA ASN A 116 11.16 0.58 -8.90
C ASN A 116 10.69 -0.85 -9.15
N GLU A 117 11.64 -1.75 -9.29
CA GLU A 117 11.41 -3.19 -9.31
C GLU A 117 11.31 -3.74 -7.89
N SER A 118 10.70 -4.91 -7.75
CA SER A 118 10.68 -5.67 -6.51
C SER A 118 11.06 -7.12 -6.76
N ARG A 119 11.77 -7.71 -5.82
CA ARG A 119 11.89 -9.16 -5.74
C ARG A 119 10.56 -9.74 -5.25
N THR A 120 10.27 -10.97 -5.63
CA THR A 120 9.09 -11.69 -5.11
C THR A 120 9.15 -11.71 -3.58
N PRO A 121 8.10 -11.25 -2.88
CA PRO A 121 8.04 -11.31 -1.43
C PRO A 121 8.16 -12.76 -0.93
N PRO A 122 8.75 -12.99 0.25
CA PRO A 122 8.90 -14.33 0.82
C PRO A 122 7.56 -14.99 1.17
N PHE A 123 6.51 -14.22 1.32
CA PHE A 123 5.12 -14.67 1.51
C PHE A 123 4.13 -13.59 1.01
N PRO A 124 2.90 -14.00 0.64
CA PRO A 124 1.86 -13.06 0.22
C PRO A 124 1.44 -12.12 1.35
N MET A 125 1.08 -10.88 0.99
CA MET A 125 0.59 -9.88 1.95
C MET A 125 -0.93 -9.99 2.18
N GLU A 126 -1.44 -11.21 2.27
CA GLU A 126 -2.84 -11.53 2.46
C GLU A 126 -3.06 -12.17 3.84
N ASP A 127 -4.18 -11.86 4.51
CA ASP A 127 -4.42 -12.31 5.89
C ASP A 127 -4.75 -13.80 5.99
N HIS A 128 -5.28 -14.42 4.93
CA HIS A 128 -5.70 -15.81 4.92
C HIS A 128 -4.55 -16.81 4.71
N VAL A 129 -3.34 -16.31 4.40
CA VAL A 129 -2.17 -17.16 4.25
C VAL A 129 -1.51 -17.37 5.61
N ASP A 130 -1.36 -18.63 6.00
CA ASP A 130 -0.62 -18.98 7.21
C ASP A 130 0.88 -18.85 6.95
N VAL A 131 1.55 -18.13 7.82
CA VAL A 131 2.99 -17.85 7.73
C VAL A 131 3.59 -18.06 9.10
N SER A 132 4.67 -18.85 9.17
CA SER A 132 5.36 -19.13 10.42
C SER A 132 5.84 -17.84 11.10
N GLU A 133 5.88 -17.84 12.43
CA GLU A 133 6.31 -16.68 13.21
C GLU A 133 7.74 -16.27 12.86
N ASP A 134 8.65 -17.22 12.70
CA ASP A 134 10.04 -16.96 12.31
C ASP A 134 10.14 -16.21 10.99
N ALA A 135 9.37 -16.61 9.98
CA ALA A 135 9.33 -15.93 8.69
C ALA A 135 8.76 -14.51 8.81
N ARG A 136 7.72 -14.32 9.62
CA ARG A 136 7.11 -13.02 9.90
C ARG A 136 8.07 -12.08 10.65
N LEU A 137 8.83 -12.60 11.60
CA LEU A 137 9.83 -11.81 12.33
C LEU A 137 11.03 -11.46 11.45
N LYS A 138 11.53 -12.42 10.66
CA LYS A 138 12.64 -12.21 9.73
C LYS A 138 12.32 -11.17 8.65
N PHE A 139 11.10 -11.19 8.12
CA PHE A 139 10.64 -10.28 7.08
C PHE A 139 9.56 -9.33 7.61
N ARG A 140 9.82 -8.74 8.78
CA ARG A 140 8.86 -7.91 9.50
C ARG A 140 8.28 -6.77 8.67
N TYR A 141 9.09 -6.16 7.80
CA TYR A 141 8.65 -5.09 6.90
C TYR A 141 7.60 -5.54 5.87
N VAL A 142 7.58 -6.84 5.49
CA VAL A 142 6.52 -7.42 4.65
C VAL A 142 5.28 -7.74 5.51
N ASP A 143 5.46 -8.35 6.68
CA ASP A 143 4.37 -8.72 7.59
C ASP A 143 3.55 -7.49 8.02
N LEU A 144 4.20 -6.35 8.27
CA LEU A 144 3.53 -5.10 8.65
C LEU A 144 2.63 -4.52 7.54
N ARG A 145 2.79 -4.96 6.29
CA ARG A 145 1.93 -4.57 5.16
C ARG A 145 0.69 -5.44 5.02
N ARG A 146 0.59 -6.56 5.76
CA ARG A 146 -0.62 -7.39 5.78
C ARG A 146 -1.78 -6.59 6.36
N PRO A 147 -3.01 -6.70 5.81
CA PRO A 147 -4.14 -5.86 6.22
C PRO A 147 -4.41 -5.89 7.74
N ARG A 148 -4.35 -7.06 8.37
CA ARG A 148 -4.52 -7.21 9.82
C ARG A 148 -3.46 -6.43 10.60
N MET A 149 -2.18 -6.56 10.23
CA MET A 149 -1.09 -5.90 10.91
C MET A 149 -1.13 -4.39 10.71
N GLN A 150 -1.46 -3.95 9.50
CA GLN A 150 -1.65 -2.53 9.18
C GLN A 150 -2.78 -1.91 10.01
N ARG A 151 -3.94 -2.58 10.09
CA ARG A 151 -5.05 -2.13 10.95
C ARG A 151 -4.63 -2.00 12.42
N ASN A 152 -3.88 -2.96 12.95
CA ASN A 152 -3.40 -2.92 14.33
C ASN A 152 -2.47 -1.71 14.59
N ILE A 153 -1.58 -1.39 13.65
CA ILE A 153 -0.67 -0.24 13.77
C ILE A 153 -1.46 1.06 13.71
N ILE A 154 -2.41 1.17 12.77
CA ILE A 154 -3.27 2.36 12.64
C ILE A 154 -4.08 2.55 13.93
N LEU A 155 -4.72 1.49 14.43
CA LEU A 155 -5.49 1.54 15.67
C LEU A 155 -4.62 1.96 16.86
N ARG A 156 -3.42 1.39 17.00
CA ARG A 156 -2.48 1.78 18.04
C ARG A 156 -2.11 3.25 17.97
N SER A 157 -1.85 3.77 16.77
CA SER A 157 -1.56 5.19 16.55
C SER A 157 -2.75 6.08 16.97
N GLN A 158 -3.97 5.69 16.57
CA GLN A 158 -5.19 6.42 16.94
C GLN A 158 -5.42 6.43 18.46
N ILE A 159 -5.24 5.29 19.14
CA ILE A 159 -5.35 5.22 20.60
C ILE A 159 -4.32 6.13 21.27
N SER A 160 -3.08 6.10 20.82
CA SER A 160 -2.03 6.97 21.40
C SER A 160 -2.35 8.45 21.22
N LEU A 161 -2.88 8.83 20.05
CA LEU A 161 -3.32 10.21 19.79
C LEU A 161 -4.48 10.60 20.69
N ALA A 162 -5.51 9.75 20.78
CA ALA A 162 -6.69 10.02 21.60
C ALA A 162 -6.32 10.18 23.10
N VAL A 163 -5.40 9.36 23.62
CA VAL A 163 -4.91 9.49 24.99
C VAL A 163 -4.23 10.85 25.22
N ARG A 164 -3.38 11.28 24.27
CA ARG A 164 -2.72 12.58 24.34
C ARG A 164 -3.71 13.74 24.30
N GLU A 165 -4.69 13.66 23.41
CA GLU A 165 -5.75 14.67 23.28
C GLU A 165 -6.56 14.80 24.57
N VAL A 166 -7.01 13.69 25.16
CA VAL A 166 -7.79 13.67 26.40
C VAL A 166 -6.98 14.25 27.57
N LEU A 167 -5.73 13.80 27.74
CA LEU A 167 -4.88 14.29 28.83
C LEU A 167 -4.53 15.76 28.66
N SER A 168 -4.21 16.20 27.46
CA SER A 168 -3.92 17.60 27.16
C SER A 168 -5.13 18.50 27.43
N ALA A 169 -6.35 18.06 27.08
CA ALA A 169 -7.58 18.79 27.37
C ALA A 169 -7.86 18.93 28.86
N GLN A 170 -7.33 18.05 29.71
CA GLN A 170 -7.40 18.12 31.17
C GLN A 170 -6.24 18.91 31.81
N GLY A 171 -5.37 19.53 30.99
CA GLY A 171 -4.26 20.35 31.47
C GLY A 171 -2.97 19.58 31.78
N PHE A 172 -2.90 18.28 31.47
CA PHE A 172 -1.66 17.53 31.58
C PHE A 172 -0.70 17.91 30.45
N LEU A 173 0.59 17.97 30.79
CA LEU A 173 1.65 18.19 29.82
C LEU A 173 2.38 16.89 29.53
N GLU A 174 2.55 16.56 28.24
CA GLU A 174 3.42 15.46 27.83
C GLU A 174 4.86 15.91 27.92
N ILE A 175 5.66 15.22 28.75
CA ILE A 175 7.08 15.48 28.89
C ILE A 175 7.82 14.31 28.25
N GLU A 176 8.52 14.61 27.16
CA GLU A 176 9.40 13.63 26.53
C GLU A 176 10.58 13.33 27.48
N ARG A 177 10.67 12.08 27.88
CA ARG A 177 11.79 11.56 28.66
C ARG A 177 12.53 10.58 27.81
N SER A 178 13.85 10.76 27.68
CA SER A 178 14.70 9.73 27.08
C SER A 178 14.62 8.49 27.96
N GLU A 179 13.88 7.49 27.50
CA GLU A 179 13.91 6.15 28.10
C GLU A 179 15.21 5.47 27.68
N GLU A 180 16.31 5.89 28.24
CA GLU A 180 17.46 5.01 28.32
C GLU A 180 17.04 3.85 29.22
N ARG A 181 16.61 2.77 28.59
CA ARG A 181 16.38 1.51 29.27
C ARG A 181 17.70 1.01 29.85
N ARG A 182 18.02 1.43 31.01
CA ARG A 182 18.91 0.67 31.91
C ARG A 182 18.14 -0.57 32.40
N VAL A 183 17.67 -1.37 31.41
CA VAL A 183 17.05 -2.65 31.70
C VAL A 183 18.08 -3.53 32.34
N GLY A 184 17.93 -3.76 33.63
CA GLY A 184 18.66 -4.77 34.38
C GLY A 184 19.47 -4.30 35.60
N LYS A 185 19.89 -3.03 35.68
CA LYS A 185 20.62 -2.58 36.89
C LYS A 185 19.70 -2.06 38.00
N GLU A 186 18.64 -1.34 37.66
CA GLU A 186 17.74 -0.78 38.68
C GLU A 186 16.81 -1.83 39.31
N CYS A 187 16.41 -2.86 38.56
CA CYS A 187 15.64 -3.97 39.17
C CYS A 187 16.46 -4.87 40.05
N ARG A 188 17.78 -5.00 39.85
CA ARG A 188 18.64 -5.80 40.72
C ARG A 188 18.93 -5.14 42.06
N SER A 189 18.96 -3.81 42.13
CA SER A 189 19.23 -3.09 43.40
C SER A 189 18.02 -3.00 44.31
N ARG A 190 16.79 -3.12 43.78
CA ARG A 190 15.56 -3.09 44.61
C ARG A 190 15.17 -4.40 45.26
N TRP A 191 15.75 -5.50 44.82
CA TRP A 191 15.42 -6.85 45.33
C TRP A 191 16.62 -7.55 45.96
N SER A 192 17.65 -6.82 46.32
CA SER A 192 18.71 -7.39 47.13
C SER A 192 18.24 -7.49 48.60
N PRO A 193 18.13 -8.70 49.19
CA PRO A 193 17.71 -8.85 50.58
C PRO A 193 18.79 -8.46 51.62
N TYR A 194 19.88 -7.83 51.15
CA TYR A 194 21.00 -7.40 51.98
C TYR A 194 21.27 -5.90 51.81
N HIS A 195 20.30 -5.09 52.24
CA HIS A 195 20.51 -3.71 52.67
C HIS A 195 19.65 -3.45 53.89
#